data_b3c1605fae24af82c242c604f9862c7a
#
_entry.id   b3c1605fae24af82c242c604f9862c7a
#
_cell.length_a   1.000
_cell.length_b   1.000
_cell.length_c   1.000
_cell.angle_alpha   90.00
_cell.angle_beta   90.00
_cell.angle_gamma   90.00
#
_symmetry.space_group_name_H-M   'P 1'
#
loop_
_entity.id
_entity.type
_entity.pdbx_description
1 polymer ?
#
loop_
_entity_poly.entity_id
_entity_poly.type
_entity_poly.pdbx_seq_one_letter_code
_entity_poly.pdbx_strand_id
1 'polypeptide(L)'
;MKNYRIVLSILFCVLSAQILFAQKSVKYDLPAFTEISLRNDAKLILKQDSSQSVTVMANEETIAKLIVEVKDRKLIIRYPANSWFDKKWAPGDLTVTVSVPQIDQLMVSGSGSIIAETPVSTRILDFYVSGSGSIKLSNLKAEKLTAGLSGSGHLQLAGPGTVSEFKMTVSGSGGVKAFGLRAKNVNVMISGSGSCSVNAIENLKCKVAGSGNVTYAGNPQVESTIVGSGSVKGSK
;
A
#
# COMPACT_ATOMS: atom_id res chain seq x y z
N MET A 1 -17.32 -42.48 41.69
CA MET A 1 -17.90 -42.34 40.34
C MET A 1 -18.17 -40.90 39.90
N LYS A 2 -18.20 -39.89 40.78
CA LYS A 2 -18.42 -38.47 40.39
C LYS A 2 -17.18 -37.79 39.79
N ASN A 3 -15.97 -38.20 40.16
CA ASN A 3 -14.74 -37.52 39.73
C ASN A 3 -14.29 -37.85 38.29
N TYR A 4 -14.67 -38.99 37.73
CA TYR A 4 -14.36 -39.38 36.34
C TYR A 4 -15.13 -38.57 35.31
N ARG A 5 -16.34 -38.11 35.64
CA ARG A 5 -17.14 -37.26 34.73
C ARG A 5 -16.55 -35.86 34.58
N ILE A 6 -15.97 -35.30 35.63
CA ILE A 6 -15.32 -33.99 35.60
C ILE A 6 -14.02 -34.01 34.79
N VAL A 7 -13.21 -35.09 34.97
CA VAL A 7 -11.96 -35.27 34.23
C VAL A 7 -12.22 -35.48 32.74
N LEU A 8 -13.26 -36.26 32.39
CA LEU A 8 -13.64 -36.47 30.99
C LEU A 8 -14.17 -35.19 30.30
N SER A 9 -14.91 -34.34 31.04
CA SER A 9 -15.39 -33.07 30.53
C SER A 9 -14.26 -32.04 30.30
N ILE A 10 -13.25 -32.03 31.18
CA ILE A 10 -12.08 -31.18 31.02
C ILE A 10 -11.21 -31.63 29.85
N LEU A 11 -11.05 -32.95 29.67
CA LEU A 11 -10.29 -33.52 28.55
C LEU A 11 -10.97 -33.24 27.19
N PHE A 12 -12.32 -33.23 27.14
CA PHE A 12 -13.09 -32.90 25.95
C PHE A 12 -13.06 -31.41 25.60
N CYS A 13 -13.01 -30.53 26.60
CA CYS A 13 -12.82 -29.07 26.38
C CYS A 13 -11.42 -28.71 25.89
N VAL A 14 -10.39 -29.45 26.28
CA VAL A 14 -9.02 -29.19 25.83
C VAL A 14 -8.78 -29.69 24.39
N LEU A 15 -9.53 -30.72 23.94
CA LEU A 15 -9.41 -31.26 22.59
C LEU A 15 -10.16 -30.41 21.53
N SER A 16 -11.09 -29.55 21.93
CA SER A 16 -11.88 -28.72 21.00
C SER A 16 -11.23 -27.37 20.66
N ALA A 17 -10.06 -27.04 21.25
CA ALA A 17 -9.38 -25.75 21.06
C ALA A 17 -8.25 -25.76 20.01
N GLN A 18 -8.12 -26.80 19.22
CA GLN A 18 -7.03 -26.95 18.22
C GLN A 18 -7.52 -26.95 16.76
N ILE A 19 -8.52 -26.13 16.42
CA ILE A 19 -8.66 -25.72 15.02
C ILE A 19 -7.75 -24.50 14.80
N LEU A 20 -6.45 -24.69 14.89
CA LEU A 20 -5.49 -23.80 14.27
C LEU A 20 -5.71 -23.95 12.75
N PHE A 21 -6.26 -22.93 12.13
CA PHE A 21 -6.17 -22.79 10.68
C PHE A 21 -4.68 -22.78 10.32
N ALA A 22 -4.18 -23.94 9.88
CA ALA A 22 -2.78 -24.08 9.50
C ALA A 22 -2.50 -23.16 8.31
N GLN A 23 -1.90 -21.99 8.59
CA GLN A 23 -1.38 -21.14 7.53
C GLN A 23 -0.17 -21.85 6.92
N LYS A 24 -0.20 -21.98 5.60
CA LYS A 24 0.89 -22.55 4.80
C LYS A 24 1.78 -21.42 4.30
N SER A 25 3.09 -21.61 4.39
CA SER A 25 4.06 -20.68 3.82
C SER A 25 4.66 -21.29 2.55
N VAL A 26 4.59 -20.57 1.45
CA VAL A 26 5.13 -20.98 0.15
C VAL A 26 6.09 -19.90 -0.37
N LYS A 27 7.30 -20.31 -0.71
CA LYS A 27 8.30 -19.46 -1.37
C LYS A 27 8.20 -19.66 -2.88
N TYR A 28 8.18 -18.55 -3.61
CA TYR A 28 8.14 -18.55 -5.08
C TYR A 28 9.52 -18.23 -5.63
N ASP A 29 9.97 -19.02 -6.60
CA ASP A 29 11.15 -18.73 -7.41
C ASP A 29 10.69 -17.99 -8.67
N LEU A 30 11.06 -16.72 -8.78
CA LEU A 30 10.54 -15.80 -9.80
C LEU A 30 11.67 -15.02 -10.47
N PRO A 31 11.53 -14.68 -11.76
CA PRO A 31 12.45 -13.77 -12.43
C PRO A 31 12.63 -12.44 -11.69
N ALA A 32 13.72 -11.72 -11.98
CA ALA A 32 13.99 -10.42 -11.38
C ALA A 32 12.90 -9.39 -11.73
N PHE A 33 12.49 -8.60 -10.72
CA PHE A 33 11.50 -7.53 -10.87
C PHE A 33 11.89 -6.30 -10.04
N THR A 34 11.40 -5.14 -10.46
CA THR A 34 11.55 -3.86 -9.73
C THR A 34 10.21 -3.16 -9.53
N GLU A 35 9.13 -3.76 -9.99
CA GLU A 35 7.79 -3.22 -9.85
C GLU A 35 6.89 -4.25 -9.16
N ILE A 36 5.95 -3.79 -8.34
CA ILE A 36 4.99 -4.65 -7.63
C ILE A 36 3.57 -4.16 -7.91
N SER A 37 2.70 -5.09 -8.32
CA SER A 37 1.27 -4.87 -8.55
C SER A 37 0.45 -5.84 -7.70
N LEU A 38 -0.09 -5.34 -6.60
CA LEU A 38 -1.00 -6.07 -5.71
C LEU A 38 -2.45 -5.80 -6.17
N ARG A 39 -3.14 -6.84 -6.65
CA ARG A 39 -4.49 -6.71 -7.24
C ARG A 39 -5.53 -7.54 -6.48
N ASN A 40 -5.45 -7.51 -5.17
CA ASN A 40 -6.35 -8.19 -4.25
C ASN A 40 -6.39 -7.46 -2.90
N ASP A 41 -6.88 -8.12 -1.86
CA ASP A 41 -7.01 -7.62 -0.49
C ASP A 41 -5.84 -7.99 0.44
N ALA A 42 -4.76 -8.57 -0.10
CA ALA A 42 -3.61 -9.03 0.68
C ALA A 42 -2.90 -7.90 1.43
N LYS A 43 -2.25 -8.28 2.53
CA LYS A 43 -1.22 -7.47 3.18
C LYS A 43 0.14 -7.84 2.58
N LEU A 44 0.79 -6.91 1.89
CA LEU A 44 2.14 -7.08 1.38
C LEU A 44 3.14 -6.35 2.28
N ILE A 45 4.12 -7.09 2.76
CA ILE A 45 5.25 -6.60 3.54
C ILE A 45 6.44 -6.46 2.59
N LEU A 46 6.87 -5.22 2.35
CA LEU A 46 8.01 -4.92 1.50
C LEU A 46 9.27 -4.76 2.34
N LYS A 47 10.34 -5.40 1.93
CA LYS A 47 11.68 -5.24 2.47
C LYS A 47 12.63 -4.89 1.34
N GLN A 48 13.44 -3.86 1.50
CA GLN A 48 14.58 -3.64 0.60
C GLN A 48 15.79 -4.36 1.18
N ASP A 49 16.33 -5.33 0.43
CA ASP A 49 17.44 -6.17 0.84
C ASP A 49 18.25 -6.55 -0.42
N SER A 50 19.48 -7.01 -0.23
CA SER A 50 20.40 -7.40 -1.30
C SER A 50 19.90 -8.58 -2.14
N SER A 51 18.99 -9.41 -1.61
CA SER A 51 18.44 -10.60 -2.26
C SER A 51 16.95 -10.50 -2.52
N GLN A 52 16.53 -10.99 -3.71
CA GLN A 52 15.12 -11.08 -4.06
C GLN A 52 14.47 -12.33 -3.44
N SER A 53 13.31 -12.17 -2.83
CA SER A 53 12.48 -13.29 -2.40
C SER A 53 11.00 -12.92 -2.36
N VAL A 54 10.14 -13.89 -2.63
CA VAL A 54 8.68 -13.75 -2.49
C VAL A 54 8.16 -14.93 -1.70
N THR A 55 7.53 -14.65 -0.56
CA THR A 55 6.94 -15.66 0.32
C THR A 55 5.47 -15.32 0.56
N VAL A 56 4.59 -16.27 0.35
CA VAL A 56 3.14 -16.15 0.56
C VAL A 56 2.75 -16.99 1.76
N MET A 57 1.97 -16.41 2.66
CA MET A 57 1.39 -17.07 3.83
C MET A 57 -0.14 -16.91 3.76
N ALA A 58 -0.85 -18.04 3.63
CA ALA A 58 -2.30 -18.10 3.60
C ALA A 58 -2.77 -19.54 3.88
N ASN A 59 -4.08 -19.77 3.89
CA ASN A 59 -4.63 -21.12 3.86
C ASN A 59 -4.37 -21.81 2.49
N GLU A 60 -4.43 -23.12 2.45
CA GLU A 60 -4.10 -23.91 1.27
C GLU A 60 -5.01 -23.60 0.06
N GLU A 61 -6.29 -23.38 0.31
CA GLU A 61 -7.26 -23.04 -0.75
C GLU A 61 -6.94 -21.69 -1.39
N THR A 62 -6.59 -20.68 -0.59
CA THR A 62 -6.19 -19.36 -1.08
C THR A 62 -4.90 -19.45 -1.89
N ILE A 63 -3.90 -20.21 -1.42
CA ILE A 63 -2.63 -20.42 -2.14
C ILE A 63 -2.88 -21.09 -3.50
N ALA A 64 -3.75 -22.12 -3.54
CA ALA A 64 -4.06 -22.85 -4.77
C ALA A 64 -4.73 -21.96 -5.85
N LYS A 65 -5.49 -20.94 -5.44
CA LYS A 65 -6.15 -20.00 -6.36
C LYS A 65 -5.32 -18.74 -6.65
N LEU A 66 -4.28 -18.47 -5.87
CA LEU A 66 -3.48 -17.24 -6.01
C LEU A 66 -2.57 -17.33 -7.24
N ILE A 67 -2.58 -16.28 -8.05
CA ILE A 67 -1.67 -16.10 -9.17
C ILE A 67 -0.56 -15.16 -8.71
N VAL A 68 0.68 -15.67 -8.72
CA VAL A 68 1.90 -14.93 -8.43
C VAL A 68 2.83 -15.10 -9.63
N GLU A 69 2.99 -14.06 -10.42
CA GLU A 69 3.73 -14.10 -11.67
C GLU A 69 4.55 -12.83 -11.88
N VAL A 70 5.61 -12.91 -12.67
CA VAL A 70 6.39 -11.75 -13.09
C VAL A 70 6.23 -11.56 -14.59
N LYS A 71 5.78 -10.36 -15.00
CA LYS A 71 5.69 -9.92 -16.40
C LYS A 71 6.33 -8.54 -16.54
N ASP A 72 7.19 -8.36 -17.51
CA ASP A 72 7.84 -7.09 -17.82
C ASP A 72 8.48 -6.44 -16.57
N ARG A 73 9.23 -7.25 -15.78
CA ARG A 73 9.87 -6.85 -14.51
C ARG A 73 8.88 -6.40 -13.42
N LYS A 74 7.60 -6.75 -13.55
CA LYS A 74 6.53 -6.44 -12.60
C LYS A 74 6.02 -7.71 -11.94
N LEU A 75 6.17 -7.82 -10.62
CA LEU A 75 5.52 -8.85 -9.81
C LEU A 75 4.02 -8.55 -9.74
N ILE A 76 3.21 -9.48 -10.19
CA ILE A 76 1.73 -9.39 -10.17
C ILE A 76 1.19 -10.43 -9.21
N ILE A 77 0.42 -9.98 -8.21
CA ILE A 77 -0.25 -10.83 -7.23
C ILE A 77 -1.75 -10.56 -7.33
N ARG A 78 -2.49 -11.58 -7.75
CA ARG A 78 -3.93 -11.45 -8.01
C ARG A 78 -4.67 -12.75 -7.86
N TYR A 79 -5.99 -12.68 -7.75
CA TYR A 79 -6.87 -13.83 -7.97
C TYR A 79 -7.26 -13.93 -9.46
N PRO A 80 -7.73 -15.09 -9.91
CA PRO A 80 -8.32 -15.25 -11.25
C PRO A 80 -9.51 -14.31 -11.44
N ALA A 81 -9.73 -13.83 -12.65
CA ALA A 81 -10.82 -12.88 -12.95
C ALA A 81 -12.23 -13.41 -12.57
N ASN A 82 -12.43 -14.72 -12.61
CA ASN A 82 -13.72 -15.35 -12.31
C ASN A 82 -13.95 -15.64 -10.81
N SER A 83 -12.96 -15.40 -9.94
CA SER A 83 -13.09 -15.70 -8.50
C SER A 83 -14.14 -14.85 -7.79
N TRP A 84 -14.48 -13.68 -8.30
CA TRP A 84 -15.54 -12.81 -7.79
C TRP A 84 -16.95 -13.37 -7.93
N PHE A 85 -17.16 -14.31 -8.86
CA PHE A 85 -18.44 -14.98 -9.09
C PHE A 85 -18.60 -16.26 -8.27
N ASP A 86 -17.54 -16.77 -7.67
CA ASP A 86 -17.57 -17.94 -6.79
C ASP A 86 -18.08 -17.56 -5.40
N LYS A 87 -19.40 -17.52 -5.23
CA LYS A 87 -20.07 -17.18 -3.95
C LYS A 87 -19.68 -18.10 -2.78
N LYS A 88 -19.06 -19.25 -3.05
CA LYS A 88 -18.66 -20.21 -2.02
C LYS A 88 -17.24 -20.01 -1.54
N TRP A 89 -16.45 -19.22 -2.23
CA TRP A 89 -15.06 -18.96 -1.87
C TRP A 89 -14.90 -17.59 -1.24
N ALA A 90 -14.41 -17.56 -0.01
CA ALA A 90 -13.96 -16.37 0.67
C ALA A 90 -12.47 -16.53 0.96
N PRO A 91 -11.60 -15.68 0.40
CA PRO A 91 -10.18 -15.72 0.74
C PRO A 91 -10.01 -15.46 2.24
N GLY A 92 -9.20 -16.30 2.89
CA GLY A 92 -8.75 -16.04 4.25
C GLY A 92 -7.64 -14.99 4.29
N ASP A 93 -7.03 -14.81 5.46
CA ASP A 93 -5.89 -13.90 5.61
C ASP A 93 -4.77 -14.27 4.64
N LEU A 94 -4.35 -13.30 3.84
CA LEU A 94 -3.26 -13.43 2.87
C LEU A 94 -2.18 -12.40 3.17
N THR A 95 -1.01 -12.90 3.56
CA THR A 95 0.19 -12.08 3.76
C THR A 95 1.24 -12.46 2.73
N VAL A 96 1.79 -11.47 2.05
CA VAL A 96 2.89 -11.64 1.11
C VAL A 96 4.09 -10.86 1.60
N THR A 97 5.22 -11.53 1.80
CA THR A 97 6.50 -10.88 2.13
C THR A 97 7.36 -10.85 0.87
N VAL A 98 7.78 -9.65 0.49
CA VAL A 98 8.62 -9.42 -0.69
C VAL A 98 9.90 -8.72 -0.27
N SER A 99 11.03 -9.33 -0.58
CA SER A 99 12.36 -8.68 -0.50
C SER A 99 12.87 -8.41 -1.90
N VAL A 100 13.42 -7.20 -2.14
CA VAL A 100 14.00 -6.80 -3.43
C VAL A 100 15.18 -5.86 -3.23
N PRO A 101 16.22 -5.91 -4.07
CA PRO A 101 17.33 -4.96 -4.01
C PRO A 101 16.95 -3.57 -4.52
N GLN A 102 16.04 -3.48 -5.47
CA GLN A 102 15.58 -2.22 -6.06
C GLN A 102 14.07 -2.25 -6.27
N ILE A 103 13.43 -1.10 -6.03
CA ILE A 103 12.02 -0.89 -6.31
C ILE A 103 11.80 0.44 -7.03
N ASP A 104 11.06 0.41 -8.12
CA ASP A 104 10.78 1.56 -8.98
C ASP A 104 9.29 1.90 -9.01
N GLN A 105 8.41 0.91 -8.75
CA GLN A 105 6.96 1.13 -8.74
C GLN A 105 6.25 0.24 -7.73
N LEU A 106 5.29 0.83 -7.01
CA LEU A 106 4.34 0.14 -6.14
C LEU A 106 2.91 0.44 -6.58
N MET A 107 2.14 -0.59 -6.87
CA MET A 107 0.74 -0.47 -7.28
C MET A 107 -0.16 -1.33 -6.39
N VAL A 108 -1.25 -0.76 -5.92
CA VAL A 108 -2.36 -1.47 -5.28
C VAL A 108 -3.63 -1.23 -6.09
N SER A 109 -4.28 -2.32 -6.49
CA SER A 109 -5.59 -2.29 -7.16
C SER A 109 -6.54 -3.20 -6.41
N GLY A 110 -7.51 -2.63 -5.71
CA GLY A 110 -8.40 -3.31 -4.76
C GLY A 110 -8.33 -2.73 -3.36
N SER A 111 -8.41 -3.58 -2.34
CA SER A 111 -8.46 -3.20 -0.92
C SER A 111 -7.17 -3.53 -0.16
N GLY A 112 -6.20 -4.16 -0.80
CA GLY A 112 -4.96 -4.61 -0.18
C GLY A 112 -4.06 -3.47 0.33
N SER A 113 -3.01 -3.85 1.03
CA SER A 113 -2.04 -2.88 1.58
C SER A 113 -0.60 -3.28 1.30
N ILE A 114 0.25 -2.30 1.00
CA ILE A 114 1.70 -2.45 0.93
C ILE A 114 2.33 -1.65 2.06
N ILE A 115 3.14 -2.31 2.90
CA ILE A 115 3.83 -1.69 4.03
C ILE A 115 5.31 -2.01 3.92
N ALA A 116 6.17 -0.99 3.89
CA ALA A 116 7.61 -1.19 3.99
C ALA A 116 8.03 -1.29 5.47
N GLU A 117 8.65 -2.41 5.84
CA GLU A 117 9.23 -2.63 7.17
C GLU A 117 10.68 -2.16 7.27
N THR A 118 11.41 -2.18 6.16
CA THR A 118 12.79 -1.67 6.10
C THR A 118 12.82 -0.28 5.44
N PRO A 119 13.89 0.50 5.64
CA PRO A 119 14.12 1.70 4.87
C PRO A 119 14.11 1.40 3.36
N VAL A 120 13.47 2.27 2.59
CA VAL A 120 13.46 2.20 1.12
C VAL A 120 14.28 3.35 0.54
N SER A 121 15.30 3.00 -0.25
CA SER A 121 16.18 3.97 -0.90
C SER A 121 16.21 3.70 -2.41
N THR A 122 15.78 4.68 -3.19
CA THR A 122 15.76 4.60 -4.66
C THR A 122 15.91 5.99 -5.27
N ARG A 123 16.18 6.07 -6.56
CA ARG A 123 16.24 7.36 -7.24
C ARG A 123 14.84 7.87 -7.60
N ILE A 124 14.01 7.01 -8.17
CA ILE A 124 12.64 7.35 -8.62
C ILE A 124 11.70 6.27 -8.11
N LEU A 125 10.56 6.66 -7.57
CA LEU A 125 9.52 5.72 -7.12
C LEU A 125 8.13 6.22 -7.49
N ASP A 126 7.41 5.38 -8.19
CA ASP A 126 6.04 5.64 -8.60
C ASP A 126 5.05 4.84 -7.74
N PHE A 127 3.99 5.51 -7.31
CA PHE A 127 2.91 4.92 -6.52
C PHE A 127 1.59 5.01 -7.27
N TYR A 128 0.87 3.90 -7.34
CA TYR A 128 -0.49 3.88 -7.88
C TYR A 128 -1.43 3.15 -6.94
N VAL A 129 -2.51 3.80 -6.55
CA VAL A 129 -3.58 3.19 -5.74
C VAL A 129 -4.90 3.36 -6.48
N SER A 130 -5.51 2.23 -6.83
CA SER A 130 -6.84 2.18 -7.46
C SER A 130 -7.78 1.37 -6.59
N GLY A 131 -8.89 1.95 -6.17
CA GLY A 131 -9.83 1.36 -5.22
C GLY A 131 -9.68 1.93 -3.80
N SER A 132 -9.71 1.07 -2.78
CA SER A 132 -9.69 1.45 -1.36
C SER A 132 -8.40 1.05 -0.63
N GLY A 133 -7.44 0.50 -1.33
CA GLY A 133 -6.18 0.00 -0.76
C GLY A 133 -5.25 1.08 -0.25
N SER A 134 -4.10 0.69 0.27
CA SER A 134 -3.14 1.64 0.85
C SER A 134 -1.69 1.26 0.63
N ILE A 135 -0.81 2.28 0.60
CA ILE A 135 0.64 2.11 0.59
C ILE A 135 1.23 2.96 1.72
N LYS A 136 2.11 2.36 2.54
CA LYS A 136 2.76 3.04 3.66
C LYS A 136 4.27 2.77 3.65
N LEU A 137 5.05 3.84 3.52
CA LEU A 137 6.50 3.85 3.66
C LEU A 137 6.90 4.88 4.73
N SER A 138 7.48 4.42 5.84
CA SER A 138 7.80 5.28 6.98
C SER A 138 9.26 5.77 6.98
N ASN A 139 10.11 5.20 6.13
CA ASN A 139 11.52 5.56 6.01
C ASN A 139 11.94 5.51 4.54
N LEU A 140 11.47 6.51 3.76
CA LEU A 140 11.72 6.63 2.32
C LEU A 140 12.80 7.66 2.05
N LYS A 141 13.81 7.28 1.25
CA LYS A 141 14.80 8.17 0.66
C LYS A 141 14.71 8.07 -0.86
N ALA A 142 14.31 9.15 -1.52
CA ALA A 142 14.18 9.20 -2.98
C ALA A 142 14.54 10.59 -3.52
N GLU A 143 14.84 10.65 -4.81
CA GLU A 143 15.08 11.93 -5.52
C GLU A 143 13.77 12.45 -6.12
N LYS A 144 12.99 11.58 -6.77
CA LYS A 144 11.73 11.94 -7.42
C LYS A 144 10.63 10.95 -7.09
N LEU A 145 9.43 11.47 -6.87
CA LEU A 145 8.26 10.69 -6.55
C LEU A 145 7.07 11.09 -7.43
N THR A 146 6.32 10.07 -7.87
CA THR A 146 5.02 10.26 -8.53
C THR A 146 3.96 9.47 -7.78
N ALA A 147 2.79 10.05 -7.54
CA ALA A 147 1.66 9.36 -6.90
C ALA A 147 0.38 9.57 -7.71
N GLY A 148 -0.26 8.49 -8.09
CA GLY A 148 -1.58 8.46 -8.71
C GLY A 148 -2.58 7.71 -7.84
N LEU A 149 -3.62 8.38 -7.35
CA LEU A 149 -4.70 7.77 -6.59
C LEU A 149 -6.02 7.90 -7.33
N SER A 150 -6.72 6.77 -7.47
CA SER A 150 -8.07 6.72 -8.05
C SER A 150 -8.99 5.95 -7.11
N GLY A 151 -10.08 6.57 -6.66
CA GLY A 151 -11.01 6.02 -5.68
C GLY A 151 -10.84 6.59 -4.28
N SER A 152 -10.86 5.73 -3.25
CA SER A 152 -10.81 6.11 -1.83
C SER A 152 -9.54 5.68 -1.11
N GLY A 153 -8.57 5.16 -1.84
CA GLY A 153 -7.32 4.62 -1.28
C GLY A 153 -6.39 5.70 -0.69
N HIS A 154 -5.37 5.25 0.03
CA HIS A 154 -4.49 6.13 0.79
C HIS A 154 -3.01 5.84 0.54
N LEU A 155 -2.22 6.90 0.48
CA LEU A 155 -0.75 6.86 0.44
C LEU A 155 -0.19 7.59 1.66
N GLN A 156 0.68 6.92 2.43
CA GLN A 156 1.37 7.52 3.57
C GLN A 156 2.87 7.41 3.38
N LEU A 157 3.56 8.55 3.32
CA LEU A 157 4.99 8.64 3.13
C LEU A 157 5.64 9.46 4.22
N ALA A 158 6.76 8.95 4.74
CA ALA A 158 7.68 9.69 5.60
C ALA A 158 9.11 9.20 5.36
N GLY A 159 10.10 10.02 5.67
CA GLY A 159 11.49 9.61 5.55
C GLY A 159 12.48 10.74 5.77
N PRO A 160 13.75 10.41 5.99
CA PRO A 160 14.81 11.37 6.12
C PRO A 160 15.17 11.96 4.75
N GLY A 161 15.68 13.17 4.76
CA GLY A 161 16.18 13.85 3.58
C GLY A 161 15.13 14.69 2.86
N THR A 162 15.47 15.08 1.64
CA THR A 162 14.66 15.99 0.83
C THR A 162 14.53 15.43 -0.57
N VAL A 163 13.28 15.27 -1.01
CA VAL A 163 12.90 14.90 -2.38
C VAL A 163 13.00 16.14 -3.27
N SER A 164 13.57 16.02 -4.45
CA SER A 164 13.68 17.13 -5.41
C SER A 164 12.32 17.47 -6.03
N GLU A 165 11.56 16.46 -6.40
CA GLU A 165 10.27 16.62 -7.06
C GLU A 165 9.25 15.59 -6.57
N PHE A 166 8.05 16.04 -6.18
CA PHE A 166 6.93 15.19 -5.83
C PHE A 166 5.66 15.60 -6.58
N LYS A 167 5.23 14.76 -7.51
CA LYS A 167 3.98 14.94 -8.28
C LYS A 167 2.89 14.04 -7.73
N MET A 168 1.69 14.60 -7.54
CA MET A 168 0.53 13.86 -7.04
C MET A 168 -0.71 14.17 -7.85
N THR A 169 -1.45 13.13 -8.20
CA THR A 169 -2.79 13.23 -8.80
C THR A 169 -3.76 12.39 -8.00
N VAL A 170 -4.82 13.00 -7.48
CA VAL A 170 -5.87 12.33 -6.73
C VAL A 170 -7.20 12.52 -7.44
N SER A 171 -7.80 11.42 -7.86
CA SER A 171 -9.12 11.38 -8.49
C SER A 171 -10.07 10.59 -7.60
N GLY A 172 -11.07 11.26 -7.02
CA GLY A 172 -12.00 10.67 -6.05
C GLY A 172 -11.88 11.25 -4.65
N SER A 173 -11.98 10.38 -3.64
CA SER A 173 -12.01 10.77 -2.21
C SER A 173 -10.79 10.29 -1.42
N GLY A 174 -9.84 9.68 -2.07
CA GLY A 174 -8.60 9.18 -1.45
C GLY A 174 -7.69 10.27 -0.93
N GLY A 175 -6.57 9.89 -0.31
CA GLY A 175 -5.68 10.88 0.28
C GLY A 175 -4.21 10.51 0.30
N VAL A 176 -3.37 11.55 0.28
CA VAL A 176 -1.92 11.45 0.44
C VAL A 176 -1.50 12.13 1.74
N LYS A 177 -0.82 11.39 2.64
CA LYS A 177 -0.22 11.90 3.87
C LYS A 177 1.30 11.86 3.75
N ALA A 178 1.91 13.01 3.54
CA ALA A 178 3.35 13.15 3.33
C ALA A 178 3.99 14.31 4.10
N PHE A 179 3.44 14.72 5.25
CA PHE A 179 4.07 15.73 6.09
C PHE A 179 5.46 15.32 6.59
N GLY A 180 5.66 14.01 6.82
CA GLY A 180 6.95 13.47 7.24
C GLY A 180 8.00 13.36 6.13
N LEU A 181 7.73 13.87 4.92
CA LEU A 181 8.62 13.83 3.77
C LEU A 181 8.79 15.23 3.19
N ARG A 182 9.98 15.80 3.33
CA ARG A 182 10.29 17.12 2.79
C ARG A 182 10.50 17.05 1.27
N ALA A 183 9.89 17.96 0.51
CA ALA A 183 10.09 18.03 -0.93
C ALA A 183 10.34 19.48 -1.39
N LYS A 184 11.30 19.68 -2.32
CA LYS A 184 11.60 21.00 -2.86
C LYS A 184 10.44 21.51 -3.70
N ASN A 185 10.05 20.76 -4.72
CA ASN A 185 9.00 21.10 -5.65
C ASN A 185 7.86 20.10 -5.53
N VAL A 186 6.70 20.59 -5.17
CA VAL A 186 5.49 19.78 -4.99
C VAL A 186 4.42 20.23 -5.98
N ASN A 187 3.87 19.28 -6.75
CA ASN A 187 2.77 19.50 -7.66
C ASN A 187 1.59 18.60 -7.27
N VAL A 188 0.47 19.20 -6.90
CA VAL A 188 -0.75 18.50 -6.46
C VAL A 188 -1.88 18.79 -7.43
N MET A 189 -2.52 17.76 -7.94
CA MET A 189 -3.75 17.83 -8.71
C MET A 189 -4.82 17.00 -8.04
N ILE A 190 -5.94 17.61 -7.66
CA ILE A 190 -7.09 16.91 -7.06
C ILE A 190 -8.32 17.12 -7.95
N SER A 191 -8.97 16.01 -8.30
CA SER A 191 -10.29 16.00 -8.94
C SER A 191 -11.26 15.20 -8.06
N GLY A 192 -12.17 15.89 -7.39
CA GLY A 192 -13.11 15.29 -6.43
C GLY A 192 -12.98 15.85 -5.02
N SER A 193 -13.08 14.99 -4.00
CA SER A 193 -13.09 15.36 -2.57
C SER A 193 -11.85 14.87 -1.81
N GLY A 194 -10.83 14.45 -2.50
CA GLY A 194 -9.60 13.91 -1.91
C GLY A 194 -8.82 14.91 -1.06
N SER A 195 -7.86 14.43 -0.30
CA SER A 195 -7.03 15.27 0.58
C SER A 195 -5.54 14.99 0.42
N CYS A 196 -4.72 16.03 0.41
CA CYS A 196 -3.26 15.92 0.40
C CYS A 196 -2.64 16.71 1.55
N SER A 197 -1.73 16.07 2.29
CA SER A 197 -0.92 16.71 3.32
C SER A 197 0.55 16.59 2.93
N VAL A 198 1.24 17.71 2.68
CA VAL A 198 2.59 17.74 2.11
C VAL A 198 3.52 18.67 2.87
N ASN A 199 4.81 18.44 2.80
CA ASN A 199 5.84 19.36 3.31
C ASN A 199 6.67 19.90 2.13
N ALA A 200 6.33 21.10 1.69
CA ALA A 200 6.95 21.75 0.54
C ALA A 200 7.95 22.82 1.01
N ILE A 201 9.14 22.86 0.40
CA ILE A 201 10.22 23.74 0.84
C ILE A 201 10.35 24.95 -0.07
N GLU A 202 10.38 24.76 -1.40
CA GLU A 202 10.66 25.81 -2.37
C GLU A 202 9.39 26.22 -3.12
N ASN A 203 8.71 25.26 -3.78
CA ASN A 203 7.55 25.53 -4.61
C ASN A 203 6.42 24.55 -4.34
N LEU A 204 5.20 25.09 -4.27
CA LEU A 204 3.96 24.30 -4.19
C LEU A 204 2.98 24.75 -5.26
N LYS A 205 2.70 23.89 -6.24
CA LYS A 205 1.67 24.13 -7.24
C LYS A 205 0.48 23.23 -7.00
N CYS A 206 -0.71 23.81 -6.82
CA CYS A 206 -1.95 23.10 -6.54
C CYS A 206 -3.02 23.41 -7.59
N LYS A 207 -3.66 22.34 -8.10
CA LYS A 207 -4.89 22.46 -8.89
C LYS A 207 -5.96 21.61 -8.25
N VAL A 208 -7.06 22.21 -7.79
CA VAL A 208 -8.17 21.51 -7.14
C VAL A 208 -9.44 21.76 -7.93
N ALA A 209 -10.06 20.69 -8.42
CA ALA A 209 -11.37 20.70 -9.04
C ALA A 209 -12.33 19.88 -8.18
N GLY A 210 -13.26 20.53 -7.48
CA GLY A 210 -14.21 19.92 -6.54
C GLY A 210 -14.09 20.43 -5.12
N SER A 211 -14.21 19.54 -4.13
CA SER A 211 -14.19 19.87 -2.69
C SER A 211 -12.93 19.40 -1.98
N GLY A 212 -11.89 19.03 -2.72
CA GLY A 212 -10.65 18.51 -2.19
C GLY A 212 -9.84 19.53 -1.39
N ASN A 213 -8.99 19.04 -0.47
CA ASN A 213 -8.20 19.91 0.41
C ASN A 213 -6.71 19.59 0.34
N VAL A 214 -5.90 20.63 0.26
CA VAL A 214 -4.44 20.54 0.38
C VAL A 214 -3.99 21.27 1.65
N THR A 215 -3.31 20.56 2.53
CA THR A 215 -2.65 21.16 3.69
C THR A 215 -1.14 21.04 3.51
N TYR A 216 -0.40 22.12 3.68
CA TYR A 216 1.05 22.08 3.50
C TYR A 216 1.80 22.61 4.71
N ALA A 217 2.95 22.01 5.00
CA ALA A 217 3.98 22.52 5.90
C ALA A 217 5.14 23.11 5.07
N GLY A 218 6.01 23.87 5.74
CA GLY A 218 7.12 24.60 5.12
C GLY A 218 6.74 26.02 4.74
N ASN A 219 7.63 26.67 3.98
CA ASN A 219 7.42 28.06 3.52
C ASN A 219 7.66 28.19 2.01
N PRO A 220 6.91 27.42 1.18
CA PRO A 220 7.06 27.45 -0.28
C PRO A 220 6.46 28.69 -0.90
N GLN A 221 6.89 28.99 -2.13
CA GLN A 221 6.08 29.83 -3.04
C GLN A 221 4.85 29.00 -3.47
N VAL A 222 3.64 29.54 -3.23
CA VAL A 222 2.40 28.82 -3.49
C VAL A 222 1.69 29.38 -4.71
N GLU A 223 1.48 28.51 -5.72
CA GLU A 223 0.57 28.76 -6.85
C GLU A 223 -0.63 27.84 -6.72
N SER A 224 -1.84 28.38 -6.59
CA SER A 224 -3.03 27.56 -6.44
C SER A 224 -4.17 28.01 -7.37
N THR A 225 -4.82 27.03 -8.00
CA THR A 225 -6.05 27.20 -8.78
C THR A 225 -7.12 26.30 -8.21
N ILE A 226 -8.23 26.84 -7.78
CA ILE A 226 -9.33 26.10 -7.15
C ILE A 226 -10.60 26.37 -7.94
N VAL A 227 -11.24 25.29 -8.37
CA VAL A 227 -12.58 25.31 -9.01
C VAL A 227 -13.49 24.45 -8.15
N GLY A 228 -14.38 25.08 -7.39
CA GLY A 228 -15.29 24.43 -6.44
C GLY A 228 -15.09 24.89 -4.99
N SER A 229 -15.41 24.03 -4.03
CA SER A 229 -15.39 24.33 -2.59
C SER A 229 -14.13 23.85 -1.87
N GLY A 230 -13.11 23.45 -2.59
CA GLY A 230 -11.84 22.96 -2.03
C GLY A 230 -11.01 24.06 -1.36
N SER A 231 -9.90 23.64 -0.73
CA SER A 231 -9.00 24.60 -0.07
C SER A 231 -7.52 24.21 -0.17
N VAL A 232 -6.64 25.24 -0.14
CA VAL A 232 -5.20 25.08 0.01
C VAL A 232 -4.77 25.93 1.22
N LYS A 233 -4.22 25.31 2.27
CA LYS A 233 -3.89 25.98 3.54
C LYS A 233 -2.55 25.55 4.09
N GLY A 234 -1.78 26.49 4.63
CA GLY A 234 -0.59 26.21 5.44
C GLY A 234 -0.99 25.59 6.78
N SER A 235 -0.26 24.57 7.22
CA SER A 235 -0.37 24.05 8.59
C SER A 235 0.28 25.05 9.55
N LYS A 236 -0.42 25.43 10.61
CA LYS A 236 0.13 26.19 11.72
C LYS A 236 1.10 25.33 12.52
#